data_67c258a4cd10594b9f41d485c0497eb0
#
_entry.id   67c258a4cd10594b9f41d485c0497eb0
#
_cell.length_a   1.000
_cell.length_b   1.000
_cell.length_c   1.000
_cell.angle_alpha   90.00
_cell.angle_beta   90.00
_cell.angle_gamma   90.00
#
_symmetry.space_group_name_H-M   'P 1'
#
loop_
_entity.id
_entity.type
_entity.pdbx_description
1 polymer ?
#
loop_
_entity_poly.entity_id
_entity_poly.type
_entity_poly.pdbx_seq_one_letter_code
_entity_poly.pdbx_strand_id
1 'polypeptide(L)'
;MPAGMSRAARRSIASIAMLLAIACAKDPDYKRMSGTGGSGNGGSTGSGGSAGTGGAPPPVDSGLPTSFKWTSPGPLITAKQDATHPIVSLKDPSVVFVDGRWHVFATTANTSGGWSIVYLTFTDWPQADAAPLFYLDNNPPALGGYHAAPQVFYFAPQSKWYLVFQSGQPQYSTNDDITKPAAWTRPVDFFPGGEPPGVTANKGAGGWLDFFVICDDVNCHLFFTDDDGEMFRSQTKLTDFPAGFGDAVVAIQGVKETVFEGGMTYHIKGKDAYLTLVEAFGPSGNRFFRSFVSSSLDGVWTPLAADWTNPFAGKTNVTFTAGTAWTADISHGELIRNGYDQKLEIDPTNLQLLYQGADPATTSLEYSQIPWKISLLTQVP
;
A
#
# COMPACT_ATOMS: atom_id res chain seq x y z
N MET A 1 39.40 48.77 30.16
CA MET A 1 39.02 49.51 28.93
C MET A 1 39.78 48.91 27.74
N PRO A 2 39.24 48.65 26.58
CA PRO A 2 37.95 49.00 26.02
C PRO A 2 37.14 47.81 25.52
N ALA A 3 35.87 48.05 25.38
CA ALA A 3 35.00 48.05 24.22
C ALA A 3 34.84 46.65 23.52
N GLY A 4 33.75 45.99 23.56
CA GLY A 4 32.46 46.36 22.96
C GLY A 4 32.35 45.71 21.57
N MET A 5 31.86 44.46 21.46
CA MET A 5 31.44 43.91 20.17
C MET A 5 30.01 43.35 20.27
N SER A 6 29.23 43.85 19.37
CA SER A 6 27.80 43.86 19.22
C SER A 6 27.12 42.48 19.20
N ARG A 7 25.92 42.45 19.81
CA ARG A 7 24.88 41.46 19.60
C ARG A 7 24.24 41.69 18.23
N ALA A 8 24.64 40.93 17.21
CA ALA A 8 23.85 40.77 15.97
C ALA A 8 24.39 39.61 15.15
N ALA A 9 24.02 38.39 15.45
CA ALA A 9 24.01 37.22 14.51
C ALA A 9 23.53 35.96 15.24
N ARG A 10 22.31 35.95 15.72
CA ARG A 10 21.56 34.72 16.07
C ARG A 10 20.09 34.93 15.75
N ARG A 11 19.76 34.93 14.48
CA ARG A 11 18.39 34.69 13.96
C ARG A 11 18.56 34.21 12.52
N SER A 12 18.23 32.97 12.26
CA SER A 12 17.86 32.37 10.99
C SER A 12 18.50 30.99 10.81
N ILE A 13 18.07 29.99 11.57
CA ILE A 13 18.03 28.58 11.20
C ILE A 13 16.98 27.94 12.14
N ALA A 14 15.73 28.22 11.91
CA ALA A 14 14.62 27.54 12.53
C ALA A 14 13.31 27.93 11.80
N SER A 15 13.18 27.60 10.53
CA SER A 15 11.90 27.74 9.79
C SER A 15 12.01 27.14 8.38
N ILE A 16 12.41 25.88 8.20
CA ILE A 16 12.21 25.12 6.94
C ILE A 16 12.00 23.60 7.25
N ALA A 17 11.41 23.28 8.36
CA ALA A 17 11.10 21.88 8.68
C ALA A 17 9.61 21.68 9.04
N MET A 18 8.71 22.46 8.47
CA MET A 18 7.29 22.39 8.88
C MET A 18 6.31 22.62 7.71
N LEU A 19 6.55 22.01 6.56
CA LEU A 19 5.63 22.14 5.42
C LEU A 19 5.44 20.89 4.56
N LEU A 20 5.90 19.71 4.98
CA LEU A 20 5.74 18.46 4.18
C LEU A 20 5.04 17.31 4.92
N ALA A 21 4.48 17.55 6.09
CA ALA A 21 3.70 16.53 6.84
C ALA A 21 2.18 16.63 6.61
N ILE A 22 1.71 17.23 5.50
CA ILE A 22 0.30 17.64 5.36
C ILE A 22 -0.49 16.76 4.38
N ALA A 23 0.11 15.88 3.61
CA ALA A 23 -0.62 15.09 2.62
C ALA A 23 -1.44 13.91 3.19
N CYS A 24 -1.11 13.38 4.36
CA CYS A 24 -1.91 12.31 5.01
C CYS A 24 -2.69 12.76 6.24
N ALA A 25 -2.63 14.02 6.65
CA ALA A 25 -3.20 14.48 7.94
C ALA A 25 -4.43 15.39 7.81
N LYS A 26 -4.91 15.66 6.61
CA LYS A 26 -6.12 16.48 6.42
C LYS A 26 -6.90 15.98 5.21
N ASP A 27 -7.68 14.94 5.38
CA ASP A 27 -8.94 14.82 4.68
C ASP A 27 -10.03 15.40 5.61
N PRO A 28 -10.48 16.66 5.42
CA PRO A 28 -11.57 17.23 6.22
C PRO A 28 -12.92 16.57 5.90
N ASP A 29 -13.02 15.72 4.89
CA ASP A 29 -14.22 15.06 4.43
C ASP A 29 -14.35 13.60 4.85
N TYR A 30 -13.44 13.07 5.67
CA TYR A 30 -13.60 11.74 6.28
C TYR A 30 -14.74 11.76 7.34
N LYS A 31 -15.90 12.26 6.94
CA LYS A 31 -17.17 12.00 7.61
C LYS A 31 -17.87 10.90 6.82
N ARG A 32 -18.03 9.75 7.45
CA ARG A 32 -18.88 8.65 7.00
C ARG A 32 -20.13 9.19 6.33
N MET A 33 -20.21 9.14 4.98
CA MET A 33 -21.39 9.57 4.24
C MET A 33 -22.57 8.68 4.61
N SER A 34 -23.55 9.27 5.31
CA SER A 34 -24.89 8.71 5.44
C SER A 34 -25.62 8.97 4.13
N GLY A 35 -25.83 7.90 3.34
CA GLY A 35 -26.43 8.00 2.03
C GLY A 35 -27.88 8.47 2.10
N THR A 36 -28.16 9.53 1.35
CA THR A 36 -29.51 9.83 0.83
C THR A 36 -29.42 9.80 -0.69
N GLY A 37 -30.08 8.82 -1.28
CA GLY A 37 -30.15 8.63 -2.72
C GLY A 37 -30.85 9.80 -3.43
N GLY A 38 -30.22 10.32 -4.46
CA GLY A 38 -30.79 11.29 -5.39
C GLY A 38 -30.60 10.82 -6.81
N SER A 39 -31.71 10.42 -7.48
CA SER A 39 -31.74 10.18 -8.92
C SER A 39 -31.60 11.49 -9.68
N GLY A 40 -30.60 11.58 -10.55
CA GLY A 40 -30.44 12.68 -11.50
C GLY A 40 -30.24 12.12 -12.93
N ASN A 41 -31.30 12.21 -13.72
CA ASN A 41 -31.30 11.89 -15.15
C ASN A 41 -30.87 13.12 -15.91
N GLY A 42 -29.83 13.06 -16.78
CA GLY A 42 -29.39 14.15 -17.62
C GLY A 42 -28.72 13.65 -18.89
N GLY A 43 -29.50 13.47 -19.94
CA GLY A 43 -28.99 13.15 -21.27
C GLY A 43 -28.33 14.36 -21.93
N SER A 44 -27.21 14.16 -22.60
CA SER A 44 -26.67 15.07 -23.62
C SER A 44 -26.21 14.26 -24.83
N THR A 45 -26.84 14.54 -25.96
CA THR A 45 -26.53 13.99 -27.27
C THR A 45 -25.40 14.81 -27.91
N GLY A 46 -24.29 14.17 -28.21
CA GLY A 46 -23.21 14.70 -29.02
C GLY A 46 -22.80 13.70 -30.08
N SER A 47 -22.94 14.09 -31.36
CA SER A 47 -22.77 13.26 -32.53
C SER A 47 -21.32 13.06 -32.97
N GLY A 48 -20.97 11.84 -33.39
CA GLY A 48 -20.25 11.57 -34.61
C GLY A 48 -18.72 11.58 -34.56
N GLY A 49 -18.13 10.42 -34.29
CA GLY A 49 -16.81 10.03 -34.76
C GLY A 49 -16.83 8.50 -34.91
N SER A 50 -16.67 7.99 -36.14
CA SER A 50 -16.62 6.58 -36.45
C SER A 50 -15.35 5.98 -35.85
N ALA A 51 -15.42 5.45 -34.64
CA ALA A 51 -14.39 4.64 -34.05
C ALA A 51 -14.48 3.24 -34.65
N GLY A 52 -13.36 2.77 -35.20
CA GLY A 52 -13.20 1.39 -35.61
C GLY A 52 -13.62 0.44 -34.49
N THR A 53 -14.33 -0.62 -34.86
CA THR A 53 -14.72 -1.73 -33.97
C THR A 53 -13.48 -2.50 -33.52
N GLY A 54 -12.72 -1.94 -32.59
CA GLY A 54 -11.76 -2.69 -31.80
C GLY A 54 -12.55 -3.64 -30.92
N GLY A 55 -12.52 -4.95 -31.24
CA GLY A 55 -13.08 -5.98 -30.38
C GLY A 55 -12.51 -5.86 -28.97
N ALA A 56 -13.31 -6.16 -27.95
CA ALA A 56 -12.82 -6.23 -26.58
C ALA A 56 -11.59 -7.15 -26.53
N PRO A 57 -10.55 -6.80 -25.76
CA PRO A 57 -9.40 -7.68 -25.63
C PRO A 57 -9.85 -9.07 -25.17
N PRO A 58 -9.17 -10.13 -25.61
CA PRO A 58 -9.55 -11.50 -25.20
C PRO A 58 -9.47 -11.60 -23.66
N PRO A 59 -10.35 -12.43 -23.05
CA PRO A 59 -10.34 -12.66 -21.62
C PRO A 59 -8.96 -13.15 -21.16
N VAL A 60 -8.42 -12.59 -20.07
CA VAL A 60 -7.16 -13.03 -19.46
C VAL A 60 -7.40 -14.36 -18.74
N ASP A 61 -6.68 -15.41 -19.11
CA ASP A 61 -6.67 -16.69 -18.38
C ASP A 61 -5.81 -16.56 -17.11
N SER A 62 -6.40 -16.01 -16.06
CA SER A 62 -5.73 -15.83 -14.77
C SER A 62 -5.74 -17.11 -13.91
N GLY A 63 -6.57 -18.09 -14.20
CA GLY A 63 -6.78 -19.25 -13.32
C GLY A 63 -7.44 -18.90 -11.98
N LEU A 64 -7.80 -17.63 -11.75
CA LEU A 64 -8.48 -17.18 -10.54
C LEU A 64 -10.01 -17.34 -10.68
N PRO A 65 -10.74 -17.59 -9.58
CA PRO A 65 -12.20 -17.58 -9.61
C PRO A 65 -12.73 -16.15 -9.83
N THR A 66 -13.95 -16.04 -10.33
CA THR A 66 -14.63 -14.75 -10.50
C THR A 66 -15.34 -14.26 -9.25
N SER A 67 -15.34 -15.06 -8.18
CA SER A 67 -15.84 -14.70 -6.85
C SER A 67 -14.98 -15.36 -5.79
N PHE A 68 -14.82 -14.68 -4.67
CA PHE A 68 -13.96 -15.12 -3.58
C PHE A 68 -14.75 -15.28 -2.29
N LYS A 69 -14.32 -16.20 -1.44
CA LYS A 69 -14.77 -16.35 -0.06
C LYS A 69 -13.55 -16.46 0.85
N TRP A 70 -13.63 -15.84 2.00
CA TRP A 70 -12.51 -15.78 2.93
C TRP A 70 -12.91 -16.17 4.34
N THR A 71 -11.97 -16.71 5.10
CA THR A 71 -12.05 -16.80 6.55
C THR A 71 -10.97 -15.91 7.17
N SER A 72 -11.28 -15.33 8.32
CA SER A 72 -10.34 -14.54 9.11
C SER A 72 -10.40 -14.94 10.59
N PRO A 73 -9.26 -15.11 11.26
CA PRO A 73 -9.22 -15.12 12.72
C PRO A 73 -9.48 -13.70 13.28
N GLY A 74 -9.37 -13.56 14.61
CA GLY A 74 -9.22 -12.24 15.24
C GLY A 74 -7.90 -11.57 14.85
N PRO A 75 -7.59 -10.39 15.42
CA PRO A 75 -6.33 -9.72 15.21
C PRO A 75 -5.13 -10.61 15.57
N LEU A 76 -4.11 -10.65 14.70
CA LEU A 76 -2.90 -11.44 14.87
C LEU A 76 -1.70 -10.61 15.28
N ILE A 77 -1.69 -9.30 14.96
CA ILE A 77 -0.62 -8.39 15.35
C ILE A 77 -1.26 -7.07 15.77
N THR A 78 -0.89 -6.61 16.98
CA THR A 78 -1.43 -5.38 17.58
C THR A 78 -0.31 -4.41 17.94
N ALA A 79 -0.64 -3.13 18.07
CA ALA A 79 0.30 -2.11 18.50
C ALA A 79 0.77 -2.40 19.93
N LYS A 80 2.10 -2.31 20.15
CA LYS A 80 2.73 -2.47 21.46
C LYS A 80 3.58 -1.23 21.72
N GLN A 81 3.25 -0.53 22.78
CA GLN A 81 3.98 0.67 23.19
C GLN A 81 5.25 0.30 23.94
N ASP A 82 6.29 1.09 23.77
CA ASP A 82 7.43 1.12 24.68
C ASP A 82 7.63 2.55 25.26
N ALA A 83 8.70 2.77 26.01
CA ALA A 83 8.95 4.04 26.67
C ALA A 83 9.18 5.21 25.68
N THR A 84 9.56 4.92 24.44
CA THR A 84 9.92 5.90 23.42
C THR A 84 8.95 5.94 22.24
N HIS A 85 8.13 4.89 22.08
CA HIS A 85 7.20 4.72 20.96
C HIS A 85 5.76 4.53 21.45
N PRO A 86 5.04 5.63 21.73
CA PRO A 86 3.64 5.58 22.18
C PRO A 86 2.70 5.33 20.98
N ILE A 87 2.87 4.20 20.28
CA ILE A 87 2.08 3.85 19.11
C ILE A 87 0.67 3.40 19.47
N VAL A 88 -0.29 3.73 18.61
CA VAL A 88 -1.70 3.32 18.74
C VAL A 88 -2.12 2.33 17.65
N SER A 89 -1.36 2.22 16.57
CA SER A 89 -1.77 1.55 15.34
C SER A 89 -0.61 0.77 14.71
N LEU A 90 -0.95 -0.38 14.10
CA LEU A 90 -0.13 -1.07 13.10
C LEU A 90 -0.97 -1.24 11.84
N LYS A 91 -0.43 -0.78 10.70
CA LYS A 91 -1.13 -0.73 9.43
C LYS A 91 -0.19 -0.99 8.25
N ASP A 92 -0.74 -1.07 7.04
CA ASP A 92 -0.03 -1.22 5.77
C ASP A 92 1.04 -2.33 5.83
N PRO A 93 0.71 -3.59 6.17
CA PRO A 93 1.72 -4.62 6.33
C PRO A 93 2.28 -5.10 5.00
N SER A 94 3.60 -5.35 4.97
CA SER A 94 4.28 -6.11 3.93
C SER A 94 4.98 -7.33 4.53
N VAL A 95 5.00 -8.46 3.82
CA VAL A 95 5.41 -9.74 4.39
C VAL A 95 6.16 -10.64 3.42
N VAL A 96 7.19 -11.32 3.92
CA VAL A 96 7.90 -12.41 3.22
C VAL A 96 8.13 -13.59 4.16
N PHE A 97 8.20 -14.79 3.58
CA PHE A 97 8.60 -16.01 4.30
C PHE A 97 9.98 -16.44 3.83
N VAL A 98 10.94 -16.46 4.77
CA VAL A 98 12.35 -16.74 4.48
C VAL A 98 12.90 -17.63 5.59
N ASP A 99 13.61 -18.70 5.21
CA ASP A 99 14.29 -19.61 6.13
C ASP A 99 13.43 -20.09 7.31
N GLY A 100 12.15 -20.42 7.02
CA GLY A 100 11.20 -20.91 8.01
C GLY A 100 10.61 -19.83 8.93
N ARG A 101 10.75 -18.56 8.60
CA ARG A 101 10.25 -17.43 9.40
C ARG A 101 9.49 -16.43 8.54
N TRP A 102 8.47 -15.89 9.12
CA TRP A 102 7.78 -14.70 8.60
C TRP A 102 8.56 -13.44 8.99
N HIS A 103 8.72 -12.54 8.06
CA HIS A 103 9.29 -11.22 8.25
C HIS A 103 8.23 -10.21 7.83
N VAL A 104 7.73 -9.42 8.76
CA VAL A 104 6.67 -8.44 8.55
C VAL A 104 7.21 -7.05 8.79
N PHE A 105 6.93 -6.15 7.88
CA PHE A 105 7.12 -4.71 8.01
C PHE A 105 5.76 -4.05 8.05
N ALA A 106 5.57 -3.05 8.89
CA ALA A 106 4.28 -2.36 9.01
C ALA A 106 4.46 -0.90 9.39
N THR A 107 3.54 -0.06 8.95
CA THR A 107 3.46 1.34 9.40
C THR A 107 2.94 1.38 10.84
N THR A 108 3.54 2.24 11.66
CA THR A 108 3.02 2.63 12.97
C THR A 108 2.41 4.02 12.93
N ALA A 109 1.35 4.24 13.70
CA ALA A 109 0.92 5.59 14.05
C ALA A 109 1.06 5.80 15.55
N ASN A 110 1.57 6.95 15.97
CA ASN A 110 1.73 7.30 17.38
C ASN A 110 0.66 8.29 17.86
N THR A 111 0.59 8.49 19.17
CA THR A 111 -0.40 9.37 19.80
C THR A 111 -0.33 10.83 19.39
N SER A 112 0.77 11.27 18.76
CA SER A 112 0.95 12.62 18.23
C SER A 112 0.74 12.73 16.72
N GLY A 113 0.30 11.66 16.06
CA GLY A 113 0.03 11.63 14.62
C GLY A 113 1.27 11.42 13.75
N GLY A 114 2.43 11.04 14.33
CA GLY A 114 3.63 10.67 13.59
C GLY A 114 3.57 9.23 13.09
N TRP A 115 4.17 8.96 11.93
CA TRP A 115 4.23 7.64 11.32
C TRP A 115 5.66 7.19 11.08
N SER A 116 5.93 5.90 11.33
CA SER A 116 7.22 5.23 11.15
C SER A 116 6.98 3.77 10.77
N ILE A 117 8.06 3.02 10.53
CA ILE A 117 7.98 1.61 10.17
C ILE A 117 8.57 0.75 11.29
N VAL A 118 7.90 -0.37 11.57
CA VAL A 118 8.41 -1.44 12.42
C VAL A 118 8.66 -2.70 11.62
N TYR A 119 9.56 -3.53 12.16
CA TYR A 119 9.82 -4.88 11.72
C TYR A 119 9.55 -5.84 12.86
N LEU A 120 9.00 -7.03 12.54
CA LEU A 120 8.89 -8.16 13.44
C LEU A 120 9.09 -9.48 12.69
N THR A 121 9.50 -10.52 13.41
CA THR A 121 9.70 -11.86 12.83
C THR A 121 9.24 -12.95 13.80
N PHE A 122 8.61 -13.98 13.26
CA PHE A 122 8.06 -15.12 14.01
C PHE A 122 8.02 -16.37 13.12
N THR A 123 7.79 -17.55 13.70
CA THR A 123 7.67 -18.83 12.96
C THR A 123 6.24 -19.14 12.58
N ASP A 124 5.29 -18.88 13.47
CA ASP A 124 3.88 -19.26 13.31
C ASP A 124 2.95 -18.10 13.61
N TRP A 125 1.89 -17.94 12.83
CA TRP A 125 0.92 -16.86 12.98
C TRP A 125 0.32 -16.71 14.39
N PRO A 126 -0.01 -17.79 15.15
CA PRO A 126 -0.47 -17.66 16.53
C PRO A 126 0.54 -17.00 17.49
N GLN A 127 1.83 -16.96 17.11
CA GLN A 127 2.89 -16.32 17.91
C GLN A 127 3.19 -14.88 17.44
N ALA A 128 2.57 -14.43 16.37
CA ALA A 128 2.88 -13.14 15.75
C ALA A 128 2.71 -11.97 16.73
N ASP A 129 1.64 -11.99 17.54
CA ASP A 129 1.42 -10.91 18.51
C ASP A 129 2.43 -10.93 19.67
N ALA A 130 3.05 -12.04 19.99
CA ALA A 130 4.10 -12.12 21.01
C ALA A 130 5.47 -11.66 20.50
N ALA A 131 5.66 -11.53 19.17
CA ALA A 131 6.93 -11.12 18.60
C ALA A 131 7.28 -9.67 18.99
N PRO A 132 8.54 -9.39 19.36
CA PRO A 132 8.98 -8.03 19.66
C PRO A 132 8.97 -7.17 18.39
N LEU A 133 8.58 -5.90 18.54
CA LEU A 133 8.69 -4.90 17.48
C LEU A 133 10.11 -4.30 17.49
N PHE A 134 10.73 -4.27 16.32
CA PHE A 134 11.94 -3.48 16.09
C PHE A 134 11.56 -2.20 15.33
N TYR A 135 11.74 -1.05 15.95
CA TYR A 135 11.43 0.25 15.36
C TYR A 135 12.56 0.68 14.44
N LEU A 136 12.27 0.90 13.15
CA LEU A 136 13.32 1.23 12.18
C LEU A 136 13.87 2.64 12.33
N ASP A 137 13.17 3.55 13.00
CA ASP A 137 13.66 4.88 13.35
C ASP A 137 14.80 4.87 14.41
N ASN A 138 14.97 3.75 15.13
CA ASN A 138 16.14 3.51 16.00
C ASN A 138 17.40 3.09 15.23
N ASN A 139 17.31 2.96 13.91
CA ASN A 139 18.41 2.49 13.08
C ASN A 139 19.30 3.66 12.57
N PRO A 140 20.57 3.79 12.94
CA PRO A 140 21.54 4.64 12.23
C PRO A 140 22.02 3.91 10.95
N PRO A 141 21.94 4.53 9.78
CA PRO A 141 21.69 5.93 9.45
C PRO A 141 20.20 6.30 9.28
N ALA A 142 19.42 5.81 10.18
CA ALA A 142 18.04 6.10 10.53
C ALA A 142 17.03 6.28 9.39
N LEU A 143 16.07 5.36 9.37
CA LEU A 143 14.74 5.57 8.81
C LEU A 143 13.92 6.43 9.80
N GLY A 144 14.46 7.55 10.23
CA GLY A 144 13.83 8.50 11.15
C GLY A 144 12.95 9.49 10.41
N GLY A 145 11.89 9.95 11.05
CA GLY A 145 10.91 10.85 10.48
C GLY A 145 9.72 10.09 9.85
N TYR A 146 9.02 10.74 8.91
CA TYR A 146 7.85 10.17 8.26
C TYR A 146 8.24 9.09 7.25
N HIS A 147 7.83 7.85 7.51
CA HIS A 147 7.91 6.73 6.59
C HIS A 147 6.65 5.86 6.78
N ALA A 148 6.01 5.46 5.68
CA ALA A 148 4.77 4.67 5.73
C ALA A 148 4.62 3.75 4.51
N ALA A 149 3.64 2.85 4.57
CA ALA A 149 3.26 1.91 3.52
C ALA A 149 4.47 1.14 2.95
N PRO A 150 5.15 0.30 3.78
CA PRO A 150 6.31 -0.44 3.36
C PRO A 150 5.94 -1.56 2.39
N GLN A 151 6.84 -1.82 1.42
CA GLN A 151 6.89 -3.05 0.65
C GLN A 151 8.29 -3.65 0.74
N VAL A 152 8.42 -4.92 1.11
CA VAL A 152 9.71 -5.64 1.16
C VAL A 152 9.78 -6.72 0.11
N PHE A 153 10.90 -6.82 -0.61
CA PHE A 153 11.20 -7.93 -1.53
C PHE A 153 12.71 -8.11 -1.72
N TYR A 154 13.12 -9.27 -2.20
CA TYR A 154 14.50 -9.55 -2.60
C TYR A 154 14.68 -9.29 -4.09
N PHE A 155 15.61 -8.42 -4.45
CA PHE A 155 15.95 -8.16 -5.85
C PHE A 155 17.11 -9.09 -6.25
N ALA A 156 16.76 -10.22 -6.83
CA ALA A 156 17.71 -11.28 -7.17
C ALA A 156 18.87 -10.84 -8.06
N PRO A 157 18.70 -9.97 -9.08
CA PRO A 157 19.81 -9.52 -9.92
C PRO A 157 20.94 -8.81 -9.17
N GLN A 158 20.63 -8.19 -8.02
CA GLN A 158 21.62 -7.48 -7.19
C GLN A 158 21.92 -8.20 -5.88
N SER A 159 21.25 -9.33 -5.61
CA SER A 159 21.36 -10.09 -4.35
C SER A 159 21.12 -9.20 -3.12
N LYS A 160 20.06 -8.37 -3.15
CA LYS A 160 19.73 -7.41 -2.09
C LYS A 160 18.24 -7.42 -1.74
N TRP A 161 17.95 -7.21 -0.47
CA TRP A 161 16.63 -6.85 0.00
C TRP A 161 16.36 -5.38 -0.28
N TYR A 162 15.18 -5.09 -0.73
CA TYR A 162 14.62 -3.75 -0.90
C TYR A 162 13.47 -3.56 0.05
N LEU A 163 13.45 -2.44 0.74
CA LEU A 163 12.32 -1.91 1.49
C LEU A 163 11.91 -0.60 0.81
N VAL A 164 10.79 -0.63 0.12
CA VAL A 164 10.16 0.51 -0.54
C VAL A 164 9.15 1.13 0.41
N PHE A 165 9.03 2.44 0.44
CA PHE A 165 8.08 3.15 1.31
C PHE A 165 7.84 4.57 0.81
N GLN A 166 6.77 5.19 1.33
CA GLN A 166 6.52 6.61 1.11
C GLN A 166 7.17 7.46 2.19
N SER A 167 7.73 8.59 1.75
CA SER A 167 8.34 9.63 2.61
C SER A 167 8.13 11.02 1.97
N GLY A 168 6.87 11.35 1.63
CA GLY A 168 6.51 12.49 0.77
C GLY A 168 6.78 12.23 -0.71
N GLN A 169 7.53 11.19 -1.05
CA GLN A 169 7.78 10.62 -2.37
C GLN A 169 8.19 9.15 -2.22
N PRO A 170 8.24 8.36 -3.32
CA PRO A 170 8.70 6.98 -3.26
C PRO A 170 10.20 6.92 -2.96
N GLN A 171 10.53 6.22 -1.88
CA GLN A 171 11.91 5.95 -1.49
C GLN A 171 12.14 4.46 -1.29
N TYR A 172 13.40 4.07 -1.29
CA TYR A 172 13.82 2.72 -0.92
C TYR A 172 15.07 2.75 -0.04
N SER A 173 15.20 1.70 0.76
CA SER A 173 16.43 1.30 1.45
C SER A 173 16.80 -0.11 1.04
N THR A 174 18.08 -0.49 1.17
CA THR A 174 18.54 -1.84 0.87
C THR A 174 19.19 -2.49 2.08
N ASN A 175 19.20 -3.85 2.09
CA ASN A 175 19.84 -4.64 3.11
C ASN A 175 20.40 -5.93 2.48
N ASP A 176 21.52 -6.43 2.96
CA ASP A 176 22.08 -7.71 2.53
C ASP A 176 21.46 -8.90 3.28
N ASP A 177 20.88 -8.66 4.45
CA ASP A 177 20.34 -9.69 5.34
C ASP A 177 19.09 -9.19 6.06
N ILE A 178 17.92 -9.69 5.67
CA ILE A 178 16.62 -9.27 6.24
C ILE A 178 16.51 -9.52 7.74
N THR A 179 17.31 -10.44 8.29
CA THR A 179 17.32 -10.75 9.73
C THR A 179 18.04 -9.70 10.56
N LYS A 180 18.67 -8.72 9.91
CA LYS A 180 19.39 -7.60 10.53
C LYS A 180 18.65 -6.28 10.32
N PRO A 181 17.55 -6.01 11.02
CA PRO A 181 16.72 -4.83 10.79
C PRO A 181 17.46 -3.50 11.07
N ALA A 182 18.58 -3.52 11.77
CA ALA A 182 19.44 -2.35 11.98
C ALA A 182 20.40 -2.06 10.80
N ALA A 183 20.42 -2.90 9.75
CA ALA A 183 21.39 -2.77 8.66
C ALA A 183 20.82 -2.14 7.38
N TRP A 184 19.57 -1.66 7.39
CA TRP A 184 19.00 -0.93 6.26
C TRP A 184 19.79 0.32 5.96
N THR A 185 20.06 0.57 4.67
CA THR A 185 20.79 1.75 4.19
C THR A 185 19.97 3.03 4.37
N ARG A 186 20.60 4.18 4.16
CA ARG A 186 19.85 5.45 4.06
C ARG A 186 18.86 5.39 2.92
N PRO A 187 17.68 6.02 3.08
CA PRO A 187 16.71 6.16 2.00
C PRO A 187 17.29 6.83 0.75
N VAL A 188 16.86 6.35 -0.40
CA VAL A 188 17.19 6.89 -1.71
C VAL A 188 15.89 7.09 -2.50
N ASP A 189 15.77 8.20 -3.19
CA ASP A 189 14.60 8.54 -4.01
C ASP A 189 14.58 7.74 -5.32
N PHE A 190 13.42 7.18 -5.68
CA PHE A 190 13.23 6.62 -7.03
C PHE A 190 13.20 7.72 -8.10
N PHE A 191 12.71 8.90 -7.73
CA PHE A 191 12.62 10.06 -8.62
C PHE A 191 13.41 11.24 -8.05
N PRO A 192 14.73 11.33 -8.28
CA PRO A 192 15.55 12.44 -7.78
C PRO A 192 15.11 13.80 -8.32
N GLY A 193 14.37 13.84 -9.43
CA GLY A 193 13.79 15.04 -10.03
C GLY A 193 12.45 15.48 -9.42
N GLY A 194 11.94 14.72 -8.44
CA GLY A 194 10.61 14.93 -7.87
C GLY A 194 9.50 14.22 -8.66
N GLU A 195 8.27 14.62 -8.42
CA GLU A 195 7.07 13.98 -8.97
C GLU A 195 7.04 14.03 -10.51
N PRO A 196 6.79 12.88 -11.19
CA PRO A 196 6.71 12.82 -12.65
C PRO A 196 5.58 13.69 -13.21
N PRO A 197 5.74 14.30 -14.40
CA PRO A 197 4.71 15.14 -15.04
C PRO A 197 3.37 14.42 -15.21
N GLY A 198 3.36 13.13 -15.52
CA GLY A 198 2.15 12.34 -15.68
C GLY A 198 1.34 12.22 -14.39
N VAL A 199 1.98 12.20 -13.22
CA VAL A 199 1.31 12.25 -11.92
C VAL A 199 0.72 13.62 -11.68
N THR A 200 1.54 14.67 -11.80
CA THR A 200 1.10 16.07 -11.61
C THR A 200 -0.10 16.42 -12.48
N ALA A 201 -0.15 15.90 -13.70
CA ALA A 201 -1.22 16.20 -14.66
C ALA A 201 -2.55 15.50 -14.34
N ASN A 202 -2.53 14.38 -13.61
CA ASN A 202 -3.71 13.52 -13.45
C ASN A 202 -4.19 13.34 -12.01
N LYS A 203 -3.35 13.47 -10.99
CA LYS A 203 -3.72 13.17 -9.59
C LYS A 203 -4.73 14.13 -8.96
N GLY A 204 -5.12 15.21 -9.64
CA GLY A 204 -6.10 16.16 -9.11
C GLY A 204 -5.69 16.76 -7.77
N ALA A 205 -6.54 16.64 -6.77
CA ALA A 205 -6.28 17.03 -5.39
C ALA A 205 -5.66 15.91 -4.55
N GLY A 206 -5.45 14.74 -5.14
CA GLY A 206 -4.95 13.54 -4.48
C GLY A 206 -3.48 13.60 -4.08
N GLY A 207 -3.05 12.57 -3.36
CA GLY A 207 -1.69 12.38 -2.89
C GLY A 207 -0.76 11.75 -3.94
N TRP A 208 0.35 11.20 -3.46
CA TRP A 208 1.27 10.34 -4.21
C TRP A 208 1.71 9.26 -3.25
N LEU A 209 1.02 8.10 -3.27
CA LEU A 209 0.92 7.20 -2.13
C LEU A 209 1.10 5.72 -2.53
N ASP A 210 1.48 4.90 -1.54
CA ASP A 210 1.38 3.44 -1.55
C ASP A 210 2.13 2.77 -2.70
N PHE A 211 3.44 3.01 -2.71
CA PHE A 211 4.36 2.57 -3.76
C PHE A 211 4.62 1.08 -3.73
N PHE A 212 4.43 0.41 -4.86
CA PHE A 212 4.54 -1.03 -4.99
C PHE A 212 5.34 -1.42 -6.23
N VAL A 213 6.48 -2.09 -6.05
CA VAL A 213 7.38 -2.52 -7.13
C VAL A 213 7.11 -3.98 -7.47
N ILE A 214 7.02 -4.28 -8.77
CA ILE A 214 7.03 -5.62 -9.33
C ILE A 214 7.86 -5.63 -10.60
N CYS A 215 8.62 -6.71 -10.86
CA CYS A 215 9.40 -6.82 -12.08
C CYS A 215 8.99 -8.07 -12.88
N ASP A 216 8.93 -7.93 -14.19
CA ASP A 216 8.96 -9.03 -15.14
C ASP A 216 10.41 -9.36 -15.56
N ASP A 217 10.62 -10.09 -16.65
CA ASP A 217 11.95 -10.47 -17.11
C ASP A 217 12.70 -9.32 -17.86
N VAL A 218 12.01 -8.22 -18.14
CA VAL A 218 12.51 -7.09 -18.95
C VAL A 218 12.52 -5.78 -18.17
N ASN A 219 11.45 -5.52 -17.42
CA ASN A 219 11.21 -4.24 -16.75
C ASN A 219 10.87 -4.42 -15.27
N CYS A 220 11.14 -3.39 -14.47
CA CYS A 220 10.54 -3.17 -13.17
C CYS A 220 9.49 -2.06 -13.27
N HIS A 221 8.35 -2.29 -12.67
CA HIS A 221 7.22 -1.38 -12.66
C HIS A 221 6.98 -0.90 -11.23
N LEU A 222 6.79 0.40 -11.07
CA LEU A 222 6.36 1.03 -9.82
C LEU A 222 4.90 1.44 -9.97
N PHE A 223 4.02 0.77 -9.23
CA PHE A 223 2.62 1.10 -9.12
C PHE A 223 2.39 1.97 -7.88
N PHE A 224 1.42 2.86 -7.92
CA PHE A 224 1.04 3.72 -6.80
C PHE A 224 -0.34 4.35 -7.05
N THR A 225 -0.94 4.91 -6.01
CA THR A 225 -2.28 5.51 -6.04
C THR A 225 -2.22 6.98 -5.64
N ASP A 226 -3.29 7.71 -5.92
CA ASP A 226 -3.42 9.13 -5.57
C ASP A 226 -4.49 9.41 -4.52
N ASP A 227 -5.26 8.40 -4.08
CA ASP A 227 -6.42 8.50 -3.21
C ASP A 227 -7.59 9.36 -3.77
N ASP A 228 -7.58 9.66 -5.06
CA ASP A 228 -8.57 10.51 -5.74
C ASP A 228 -9.17 9.89 -7.01
N GLY A 229 -8.82 8.67 -7.35
CA GLY A 229 -9.44 7.92 -8.46
C GLY A 229 -8.49 7.26 -9.44
N GLU A 230 -7.19 7.43 -9.29
CA GLU A 230 -6.18 6.91 -10.19
C GLU A 230 -5.20 5.95 -9.51
N MET A 231 -4.92 4.85 -10.21
CA MET A 231 -3.74 4.04 -9.97
C MET A 231 -2.77 4.22 -11.12
N PHE A 232 -1.56 4.64 -10.80
CA PHE A 232 -0.50 4.95 -11.75
C PHE A 232 0.49 3.80 -11.89
N ARG A 233 1.26 3.86 -12.98
CA ARG A 233 2.40 3.00 -13.24
C ARG A 233 3.52 3.79 -13.90
N SER A 234 4.73 3.69 -13.37
CA SER A 234 5.99 4.05 -14.04
C SER A 234 6.83 2.79 -14.23
N GLN A 235 7.80 2.81 -15.15
CA GLN A 235 8.66 1.65 -15.39
C GLN A 235 10.09 2.04 -15.70
N THR A 236 11.01 1.12 -15.42
CA THR A 236 12.41 1.15 -15.80
C THR A 236 12.83 -0.24 -16.31
N LYS A 237 13.96 -0.34 -17.00
CA LYS A 237 14.50 -1.66 -17.36
C LYS A 237 14.96 -2.40 -16.11
N LEU A 238 14.83 -3.73 -16.13
CA LEU A 238 15.30 -4.59 -15.04
C LEU A 238 16.79 -4.35 -14.72
N THR A 239 17.60 -4.10 -15.75
CA THR A 239 19.04 -3.82 -15.62
C THR A 239 19.37 -2.48 -14.99
N ASP A 240 18.46 -1.53 -15.09
CA ASP A 240 18.68 -0.15 -14.65
C ASP A 240 18.11 0.09 -13.23
N PHE A 241 17.20 -0.83 -12.78
CA PHE A 241 16.60 -0.75 -11.43
C PHE A 241 17.66 -0.66 -10.33
N PRO A 242 17.49 0.22 -9.33
CA PRO A 242 16.30 1.02 -8.96
C PRO A 242 16.23 2.41 -9.61
N ALA A 243 17.13 2.77 -10.51
CA ALA A 243 17.13 4.05 -11.21
C ALA A 243 16.36 3.99 -12.54
N GLY A 244 16.26 5.12 -13.25
CA GLY A 244 15.83 5.18 -14.64
C GLY A 244 14.32 5.07 -14.85
N PHE A 245 13.50 5.21 -13.82
CA PHE A 245 12.05 5.25 -13.96
C PHE A 245 11.63 6.42 -14.86
N GLY A 246 10.81 6.12 -15.87
CA GLY A 246 10.25 7.09 -16.80
C GLY A 246 9.06 7.86 -16.21
N ASP A 247 8.35 8.59 -17.07
CA ASP A 247 7.11 9.25 -16.69
C ASP A 247 6.03 8.23 -16.28
N ALA A 248 5.07 8.66 -15.48
CA ALA A 248 3.97 7.82 -15.04
C ALA A 248 2.78 7.92 -15.99
N VAL A 249 2.07 6.80 -16.13
CA VAL A 249 0.80 6.70 -16.85
C VAL A 249 -0.29 6.21 -15.90
N VAL A 250 -1.54 6.61 -16.14
CA VAL A 250 -2.69 6.05 -15.43
C VAL A 250 -2.91 4.62 -15.92
N ALA A 251 -2.82 3.66 -15.00
CA ALA A 251 -3.02 2.24 -15.28
C ALA A 251 -4.47 1.81 -15.05
N ILE A 252 -5.10 2.30 -13.98
CA ILE A 252 -6.51 2.08 -13.65
C ILE A 252 -7.10 3.43 -13.25
N GLN A 253 -8.28 3.75 -13.80
CA GLN A 253 -9.01 4.97 -13.50
C GLN A 253 -10.43 4.68 -13.03
N GLY A 254 -10.89 5.47 -12.08
CA GLY A 254 -12.24 5.43 -11.53
C GLY A 254 -12.61 6.77 -10.90
N VAL A 255 -13.41 6.69 -9.86
CA VAL A 255 -13.64 7.79 -8.91
C VAL A 255 -13.04 7.38 -7.58
N LYS A 256 -12.80 8.34 -6.67
CA LYS A 256 -12.20 8.12 -5.35
C LYS A 256 -12.77 6.91 -4.61
N GLU A 257 -14.09 6.71 -4.68
CA GLU A 257 -14.74 5.60 -3.99
C GLU A 257 -14.44 4.23 -4.61
N THR A 258 -13.94 4.19 -5.85
CA THR A 258 -13.70 2.93 -6.59
C THR A 258 -12.24 2.65 -6.89
N VAL A 259 -11.38 3.65 -6.87
CA VAL A 259 -9.92 3.53 -6.93
C VAL A 259 -9.38 4.48 -5.89
N PHE A 260 -9.05 3.97 -4.70
CA PHE A 260 -8.68 4.81 -3.57
C PHE A 260 -7.18 4.73 -3.29
N GLU A 261 -6.75 3.75 -2.52
CA GLU A 261 -5.34 3.59 -2.12
C GLU A 261 -4.95 2.11 -2.03
N GLY A 262 -3.78 1.76 -1.47
CA GLY A 262 -3.40 0.39 -1.16
C GLY A 262 -3.22 -0.49 -2.39
N GLY A 263 -2.74 0.07 -3.50
CA GLY A 263 -2.52 -0.66 -4.75
C GLY A 263 -1.42 -1.71 -4.63
N MET A 264 -1.68 -2.98 -5.01
CA MET A 264 -0.69 -4.05 -4.98
C MET A 264 -0.86 -4.98 -6.18
N THR A 265 0.25 -5.37 -6.81
CA THR A 265 0.27 -6.09 -8.10
C THR A 265 1.14 -7.35 -8.00
N TYR A 266 0.67 -8.47 -8.54
CA TYR A 266 1.29 -9.80 -8.43
C TYR A 266 1.32 -10.54 -9.75
N HIS A 267 2.35 -11.36 -9.98
CA HIS A 267 2.38 -12.36 -11.02
C HIS A 267 1.62 -13.61 -10.54
N ILE A 268 0.80 -14.20 -11.41
CA ILE A 268 0.03 -15.40 -11.10
C ILE A 268 0.83 -16.63 -11.51
N LYS A 269 1.18 -17.48 -10.56
CA LYS A 269 1.98 -18.69 -10.77
C LYS A 269 1.40 -19.58 -11.88
N GLY A 270 2.26 -19.91 -12.85
CA GLY A 270 1.90 -20.79 -13.96
C GLY A 270 0.97 -20.18 -14.99
N LYS A 271 0.82 -18.85 -14.99
CA LYS A 271 0.03 -18.08 -15.95
C LYS A 271 0.83 -16.90 -16.49
N ASP A 272 0.61 -16.55 -17.75
CA ASP A 272 1.05 -15.29 -18.33
C ASP A 272 0.00 -14.20 -17.97
N ALA A 273 -0.14 -13.97 -16.67
CA ALA A 273 -1.17 -13.08 -16.14
C ALA A 273 -0.75 -12.45 -14.80
N TYR A 274 -1.29 -11.28 -14.57
CA TYR A 274 -1.06 -10.49 -13.36
C TYR A 274 -2.40 -10.16 -12.70
N LEU A 275 -2.37 -10.05 -11.37
CA LEU A 275 -3.46 -9.59 -10.52
C LEU A 275 -3.08 -8.26 -9.90
N THR A 276 -3.96 -7.27 -9.98
CA THR A 276 -3.85 -6.03 -9.20
C THR A 276 -5.04 -5.92 -8.26
N LEU A 277 -4.76 -5.56 -7.02
CA LEU A 277 -5.75 -5.19 -6.02
C LEU A 277 -5.66 -3.69 -5.77
N VAL A 278 -6.79 -3.06 -5.51
CA VAL A 278 -6.86 -1.65 -5.08
C VAL A 278 -8.01 -1.49 -4.10
N GLU A 279 -7.82 -0.68 -3.08
CA GLU A 279 -8.87 -0.35 -2.12
C GLU A 279 -9.98 0.49 -2.74
N ALA A 280 -11.17 0.29 -2.21
CA ALA A 280 -12.37 1.03 -2.56
C ALA A 280 -13.29 1.17 -1.33
N PHE A 281 -14.26 2.05 -1.42
CA PHE A 281 -15.29 2.23 -0.40
C PHE A 281 -16.60 1.55 -0.79
N GLY A 282 -17.17 0.80 0.14
CA GLY A 282 -18.53 0.31 0.06
C GLY A 282 -19.56 1.40 0.42
N PRO A 283 -20.85 1.12 0.24
CA PRO A 283 -21.93 2.11 0.46
C PRO A 283 -22.00 2.71 1.87
N SER A 284 -21.39 2.05 2.85
CA SER A 284 -21.33 2.53 4.25
C SER A 284 -19.95 3.10 4.61
N GLY A 285 -19.11 3.39 3.64
CA GLY A 285 -17.74 3.88 3.85
C GLY A 285 -16.77 2.82 4.36
N ASN A 286 -17.14 1.54 4.39
CA ASN A 286 -16.22 0.48 4.75
C ASN A 286 -15.28 0.17 3.59
N ARG A 287 -14.02 -0.10 3.89
CA ARG A 287 -13.00 -0.43 2.91
C ARG A 287 -13.09 -1.87 2.45
N PHE A 288 -12.81 -2.09 1.17
CA PHE A 288 -12.73 -3.43 0.57
C PHE A 288 -11.77 -3.40 -0.62
N PHE A 289 -11.29 -4.58 -1.05
CA PHE A 289 -10.45 -4.70 -2.23
C PHE A 289 -11.26 -5.05 -3.47
N ARG A 290 -11.02 -4.30 -4.52
CA ARG A 290 -11.34 -4.63 -5.91
C ARG A 290 -10.16 -5.36 -6.53
N SER A 291 -10.43 -6.22 -7.52
CA SER A 291 -9.37 -6.91 -8.27
C SER A 291 -9.50 -6.72 -9.77
N PHE A 292 -8.34 -6.66 -10.42
CA PHE A 292 -8.19 -6.53 -11.86
C PHE A 292 -7.13 -7.51 -12.34
N VAL A 293 -7.26 -7.99 -13.58
CA VAL A 293 -6.28 -8.87 -14.21
C VAL A 293 -5.78 -8.29 -15.54
N SER A 294 -4.53 -8.57 -15.86
CA SER A 294 -3.90 -8.22 -17.15
C SER A 294 -2.95 -9.32 -17.60
N SER A 295 -2.69 -9.43 -18.88
CA SER A 295 -1.67 -10.32 -19.45
C SER A 295 -0.26 -9.74 -19.42
N SER A 296 -0.10 -8.45 -19.11
CA SER A 296 1.21 -7.81 -18.92
C SER A 296 1.09 -6.65 -17.95
N LEU A 297 2.21 -6.27 -17.30
CA LEU A 297 2.25 -5.20 -16.31
C LEU A 297 1.95 -3.82 -16.91
N ASP A 298 2.22 -3.65 -18.19
CA ASP A 298 1.92 -2.42 -18.97
C ASP A 298 0.65 -2.52 -19.81
N GLY A 299 -0.09 -3.62 -19.70
CA GLY A 299 -1.31 -3.91 -20.46
C GLY A 299 -2.57 -3.26 -19.90
N VAL A 300 -3.69 -3.66 -20.48
CA VAL A 300 -5.03 -3.21 -20.04
C VAL A 300 -5.48 -4.07 -18.85
N TRP A 301 -5.88 -3.41 -17.77
CA TRP A 301 -6.42 -4.05 -16.57
C TRP A 301 -7.92 -4.25 -16.69
N THR A 302 -8.37 -5.50 -16.60
CA THR A 302 -9.78 -5.88 -16.70
C THR A 302 -10.32 -6.24 -15.31
N PRO A 303 -11.48 -5.70 -14.89
CA PRO A 303 -12.11 -6.08 -13.61
C PRO A 303 -12.37 -7.58 -13.51
N LEU A 304 -12.07 -8.20 -12.35
CA LEU A 304 -12.34 -9.61 -12.06
C LEU A 304 -13.42 -9.75 -10.98
N ALA A 305 -13.12 -9.35 -9.74
CA ALA A 305 -14.03 -9.27 -8.61
C ALA A 305 -13.90 -7.84 -8.05
N ALA A 306 -14.70 -6.93 -8.59
CA ALA A 306 -14.43 -5.49 -8.49
C ALA A 306 -15.62 -4.67 -7.98
N ASP A 307 -16.66 -5.33 -7.46
CA ASP A 307 -17.86 -4.67 -6.94
C ASP A 307 -18.04 -4.96 -5.45
N TRP A 308 -18.68 -4.05 -4.75
CA TRP A 308 -19.02 -4.23 -3.34
C TRP A 308 -19.82 -5.52 -3.06
N THR A 309 -20.69 -5.93 -4.00
CA THR A 309 -21.49 -7.16 -3.91
C THR A 309 -20.72 -8.41 -4.32
N ASN A 310 -19.62 -8.25 -5.03
CA ASN A 310 -18.68 -9.30 -5.42
C ASN A 310 -17.25 -8.76 -5.32
N PRO A 311 -16.75 -8.47 -4.10
CA PRO A 311 -15.41 -7.95 -3.90
C PRO A 311 -14.35 -9.06 -4.01
N PHE A 312 -13.10 -8.67 -4.26
CA PHE A 312 -12.00 -9.59 -4.01
C PHE A 312 -11.95 -9.97 -2.51
N ALA A 313 -11.87 -8.97 -1.63
CA ALA A 313 -11.95 -9.16 -0.20
C ALA A 313 -12.63 -7.97 0.47
N GLY A 314 -13.69 -8.21 1.24
CA GLY A 314 -14.46 -7.21 1.95
C GLY A 314 -15.40 -7.85 2.95
N LYS A 315 -16.06 -7.07 3.78
CA LYS A 315 -16.95 -7.63 4.82
C LYS A 315 -18.10 -8.48 4.28
N THR A 316 -18.42 -8.38 2.99
CA THR A 316 -19.52 -9.12 2.36
C THR A 316 -19.14 -10.56 2.00
N ASN A 317 -17.85 -10.88 1.91
CA ASN A 317 -17.35 -12.21 1.55
C ASN A 317 -16.31 -12.77 2.55
N VAL A 318 -16.18 -12.16 3.75
CA VAL A 318 -15.32 -12.64 4.83
C VAL A 318 -16.16 -13.23 5.96
N THR A 319 -15.83 -14.46 6.39
CA THR A 319 -16.36 -15.11 7.58
C THR A 319 -15.32 -15.06 8.71
N PHE A 320 -15.68 -14.51 9.87
CA PHE A 320 -14.81 -14.47 11.02
C PHE A 320 -14.94 -15.74 11.86
N THR A 321 -13.83 -16.45 12.08
CA THR A 321 -13.84 -17.76 12.76
C THR A 321 -14.25 -17.69 14.22
N ALA A 322 -14.08 -16.53 14.87
CA ALA A 322 -14.58 -16.28 16.22
C ALA A 322 -16.10 -16.00 16.29
N GLY A 323 -16.81 -16.03 15.16
CA GLY A 323 -18.25 -15.82 15.05
C GLY A 323 -18.67 -14.35 15.05
N THR A 324 -17.90 -13.45 15.63
CA THR A 324 -18.16 -12.00 15.61
C THR A 324 -17.09 -11.27 14.81
N ALA A 325 -17.51 -10.40 13.88
CA ALA A 325 -16.60 -9.56 13.13
C ALA A 325 -15.93 -8.54 14.06
N TRP A 326 -14.62 -8.55 14.12
CA TRP A 326 -13.82 -7.58 14.88
C TRP A 326 -13.56 -6.29 14.11
N THR A 327 -13.77 -6.31 12.81
CA THR A 327 -13.65 -5.17 11.90
C THR A 327 -14.73 -5.23 10.83
N ALA A 328 -15.05 -4.08 10.26
CA ALA A 328 -15.86 -3.97 9.05
C ALA A 328 -15.01 -3.57 7.82
N ASP A 329 -13.75 -3.26 8.01
CA ASP A 329 -12.81 -2.84 6.98
C ASP A 329 -11.85 -3.99 6.67
N ILE A 330 -11.72 -4.31 5.40
CA ILE A 330 -10.62 -5.13 4.87
C ILE A 330 -9.79 -4.17 4.04
N SER A 331 -8.72 -3.70 4.63
CA SER A 331 -7.96 -2.55 4.16
C SER A 331 -6.48 -2.91 4.00
N HIS A 332 -5.69 -2.00 3.51
CA HIS A 332 -4.30 -2.09 3.08
C HIS A 332 -3.54 -3.30 3.62
N GLY A 333 -2.90 -4.06 2.74
CA GLY A 333 -2.26 -5.31 3.11
C GLY A 333 -1.35 -5.84 2.01
N GLU A 334 -1.07 -7.14 2.05
CA GLU A 334 -0.29 -7.83 1.02
C GLU A 334 -0.70 -9.29 0.92
N LEU A 335 -0.83 -9.82 -0.32
CA LEU A 335 -0.98 -11.26 -0.55
C LEU A 335 0.30 -12.00 -0.13
N ILE A 336 0.13 -13.15 0.51
CA ILE A 336 1.24 -14.06 0.80
C ILE A 336 1.78 -14.60 -0.53
N ARG A 337 3.05 -14.37 -0.77
CA ARG A 337 3.73 -14.72 -2.01
C ARG A 337 4.30 -16.13 -2.00
N ASN A 338 4.39 -16.73 -3.17
CA ASN A 338 5.10 -17.99 -3.43
C ASN A 338 6.58 -17.67 -3.71
N GLY A 339 7.33 -17.35 -2.66
CA GLY A 339 8.69 -16.81 -2.74
C GLY A 339 8.79 -15.39 -2.20
N TYR A 340 9.91 -14.75 -2.42
CA TYR A 340 10.21 -13.44 -1.85
C TYR A 340 10.91 -12.48 -2.81
N ASP A 341 11.07 -12.90 -4.08
CA ASP A 341 11.79 -12.11 -5.09
C ASP A 341 10.91 -11.01 -5.72
N GLN A 342 11.51 -10.24 -6.62
CA GLN A 342 10.90 -9.11 -7.31
C GLN A 342 9.76 -9.49 -8.28
N LYS A 343 9.56 -10.77 -8.58
CA LYS A 343 8.46 -11.22 -9.44
C LYS A 343 7.13 -11.26 -8.71
N LEU A 344 7.15 -11.26 -7.37
CA LEU A 344 5.99 -11.25 -6.50
C LEU A 344 4.93 -12.30 -6.89
N GLU A 345 5.37 -13.52 -7.12
CA GLU A 345 4.49 -14.60 -7.56
C GLU A 345 3.51 -15.03 -6.46
N ILE A 346 2.24 -15.22 -6.81
CA ILE A 346 1.19 -15.78 -5.93
C ILE A 346 0.69 -17.11 -6.45
N ASP A 347 0.29 -18.01 -5.55
CA ASP A 347 -0.35 -19.29 -5.90
C ASP A 347 -1.87 -19.09 -5.99
N PRO A 348 -2.49 -19.17 -7.19
CA PRO A 348 -3.91 -18.92 -7.36
C PRO A 348 -4.81 -19.94 -6.67
N THR A 349 -4.25 -21.08 -6.22
CA THR A 349 -4.99 -22.15 -5.54
C THR A 349 -4.94 -22.07 -4.03
N ASN A 350 -4.12 -21.15 -3.47
CA ASN A 350 -3.92 -21.01 -2.03
C ASN A 350 -3.66 -19.54 -1.66
N LEU A 351 -4.64 -18.69 -1.92
CA LEU A 351 -4.49 -17.26 -1.60
C LEU A 351 -4.67 -17.00 -0.11
N GLN A 352 -3.75 -16.21 0.42
CA GLN A 352 -3.84 -15.62 1.75
C GLN A 352 -3.51 -14.13 1.65
N LEU A 353 -4.26 -13.27 2.35
CA LEU A 353 -4.08 -11.83 2.36
C LEU A 353 -3.85 -11.35 3.78
N LEU A 354 -2.65 -10.84 4.07
CA LEU A 354 -2.40 -10.08 5.28
C LEU A 354 -3.04 -8.70 5.12
N TYR A 355 -3.87 -8.27 6.06
CA TYR A 355 -4.66 -7.06 5.93
C TYR A 355 -4.75 -6.30 7.25
N GLN A 356 -5.07 -5.03 7.18
CA GLN A 356 -5.41 -4.22 8.34
C GLN A 356 -6.92 -4.08 8.49
N GLY A 357 -7.34 -3.96 9.74
CA GLY A 357 -8.72 -3.67 10.11
C GLY A 357 -8.77 -2.92 11.43
N ALA A 358 -9.88 -2.23 11.70
CA ALA A 358 -10.12 -1.53 12.96
C ALA A 358 -11.49 -1.87 13.53
N ASP A 359 -11.64 -1.73 14.84
CA ASP A 359 -12.95 -1.85 15.51
C ASP A 359 -13.89 -0.75 14.95
N PRO A 360 -15.07 -1.12 14.44
CA PRO A 360 -16.03 -0.14 13.91
C PRO A 360 -16.39 0.97 14.90
N ALA A 361 -16.30 0.74 16.21
CA ALA A 361 -16.52 1.75 17.22
C ALA A 361 -15.46 2.85 17.26
N THR A 362 -14.28 2.61 16.67
CA THR A 362 -13.14 3.55 16.70
C THR A 362 -12.97 4.34 15.41
N THR A 363 -13.73 4.03 14.36
CA THR A 363 -13.59 4.69 13.03
C THR A 363 -14.04 6.16 13.00
N SER A 364 -14.62 6.67 14.10
CA SER A 364 -14.94 8.10 14.27
C SER A 364 -13.79 8.92 14.87
N LEU A 365 -12.70 8.28 15.27
CA LEU A 365 -11.49 8.96 15.74
C LEU A 365 -10.78 9.68 14.58
N GLU A 366 -9.91 10.63 14.94
CA GLU A 366 -8.93 11.14 13.96
C GLU A 366 -8.18 9.98 13.32
N TYR A 367 -7.94 10.03 11.99
CA TYR A 367 -7.38 8.91 11.23
C TYR A 367 -6.10 8.33 11.84
N SER A 368 -5.17 9.21 12.28
CA SER A 368 -3.92 8.82 12.94
C SER A 368 -4.12 8.14 14.31
N GLN A 369 -5.30 8.23 14.90
CA GLN A 369 -5.64 7.66 16.21
C GLN A 369 -6.51 6.41 16.12
N ILE A 370 -6.92 6.00 14.91
CA ILE A 370 -7.65 4.74 14.72
C ILE A 370 -6.71 3.58 15.04
N PRO A 371 -7.07 2.69 15.99
CA PRO A 371 -6.19 1.60 16.42
C PRO A 371 -6.24 0.42 15.44
N TRP A 372 -5.67 0.60 14.27
CA TRP A 372 -5.56 -0.46 13.27
C TRP A 372 -4.75 -1.63 13.80
N LYS A 373 -5.17 -2.82 13.41
CA LYS A 373 -4.56 -4.11 13.76
C LYS A 373 -4.42 -4.94 12.50
N ILE A 374 -3.48 -5.88 12.51
CA ILE A 374 -3.21 -6.74 11.35
C ILE A 374 -3.78 -8.13 11.59
N SER A 375 -4.39 -8.71 10.57
CA SER A 375 -4.88 -10.09 10.55
C SER A 375 -4.67 -10.73 9.18
N LEU A 376 -5.07 -12.00 9.04
CA LEU A 376 -4.86 -12.81 7.84
C LEU A 376 -6.20 -13.32 7.31
N LEU A 377 -6.46 -13.12 6.02
CA LEU A 377 -7.50 -13.84 5.29
C LEU A 377 -6.93 -15.11 4.69
N THR A 378 -7.69 -16.19 4.76
CA THR A 378 -7.42 -17.44 4.04
C THR A 378 -8.59 -17.71 3.09
N GLN A 379 -8.29 -17.92 1.82
CA GLN A 379 -9.31 -18.25 0.81
C GLN A 379 -9.99 -19.57 1.17
N VAL A 380 -11.30 -19.60 1.02
CA VAL A 380 -12.11 -20.82 1.08
C VAL A 380 -12.28 -21.31 -0.35
N PRO A 381 -11.97 -22.58 -0.65
CA PRO A 381 -12.13 -23.18 -1.96
C PRO A 381 -13.57 -23.13 -2.52
#